data_cde43b6eefc4ab63216852e29a49a48b
#
_entry.id   cde43b6eefc4ab63216852e29a49a48b
#
_cell.length_a   1.000
_cell.length_b   1.000
_cell.length_c   1.000
_cell.angle_alpha   90.00
_cell.angle_beta   90.00
_cell.angle_gamma   90.00
#
_symmetry.space_group_name_H-M   'P 1'
#
loop_
_entity.id
_entity.type
_entity.pdbx_description
1 polymer ?
#
loop_
_entity_poly.entity_id
_entity_poly.type
_entity_poly.pdbx_seq_one_letter_code
_entity_poly.pdbx_strand_id
1 'polypeptide(L)'
;MASPFVRTVRSIQADSFTTSLLELFTALGLLSIWIGWFAFARIPLSETGQISQSQATTVSSEFPLEAQGRIKRGQKALLQLAGEAGSKAGPVEAVVTEVRAPNKAGKLPVKLFAFWNRSQALLAKKTVTGQVTIETEHVSPLTFVIRGAAKTGTDSGFKPNP
;
A
#
# COMPACT_ATOMS: atom_id res chain seq x y z
N MET A 1 46.45 46.78 17.84
CA MET A 1 46.12 45.33 17.70
C MET A 1 44.73 45.12 18.22
N ALA A 2 43.73 44.93 17.35
CA ALA A 2 42.32 44.68 17.79
C ALA A 2 42.19 43.22 18.23
N SER A 3 41.71 43.02 19.46
CA SER A 3 41.57 41.69 20.03
C SER A 3 40.58 40.86 19.26
N PRO A 4 40.84 39.56 19.05
CA PRO A 4 39.96 38.66 18.26
C PRO A 4 38.55 38.54 18.83
N PHE A 5 38.36 38.80 20.12
CA PHE A 5 37.06 38.75 20.81
C PHE A 5 36.04 39.79 20.30
N VAL A 6 36.46 40.93 19.84
CA VAL A 6 35.55 42.00 19.37
C VAL A 6 34.87 41.64 18.05
N ARG A 7 35.48 40.79 17.21
CA ARG A 7 34.88 40.32 15.98
C ARG A 7 33.80 39.27 16.21
N THR A 8 34.01 38.38 17.18
CA THR A 8 33.03 37.32 17.51
C THR A 8 31.74 37.88 18.13
N VAL A 9 31.85 38.88 18.98
CA VAL A 9 30.67 39.51 19.59
C VAL A 9 29.88 40.31 18.54
N ARG A 10 30.53 40.91 17.56
CA ARG A 10 29.87 41.65 16.49
C ARG A 10 29.13 40.80 15.48
N SER A 11 29.59 39.56 15.24
CA SER A 11 28.88 38.60 14.39
C SER A 11 27.63 38.01 15.08
N ILE A 12 27.68 37.85 16.41
CA ILE A 12 26.50 37.38 17.17
C ILE A 12 25.43 38.48 17.31
N GLN A 13 25.84 39.78 17.34
CA GLN A 13 24.88 40.90 17.36
C GLN A 13 24.29 41.24 15.98
N ALA A 14 24.92 40.80 14.88
CA ALA A 14 24.39 41.00 13.52
C ALA A 14 23.31 39.97 13.14
N ASP A 15 23.22 38.84 13.83
CA ASP A 15 22.10 37.89 13.69
C ASP A 15 20.85 38.54 14.29
N SER A 16 20.05 39.17 13.43
CA SER A 16 18.82 39.80 13.89
C SER A 16 17.90 38.70 14.41
N PHE A 17 17.55 38.77 15.70
CA PHE A 17 16.62 37.87 16.39
C PHE A 17 15.33 37.65 15.59
N THR A 18 14.90 38.65 14.86
CA THR A 18 13.74 38.59 13.94
C THR A 18 13.95 37.64 12.75
N THR A 19 15.18 37.56 12.18
CA THR A 19 15.48 36.62 11.08
C THR A 19 15.46 35.19 11.58
N SER A 20 16.07 34.91 12.72
CA SER A 20 16.08 33.57 13.35
C SER A 20 14.67 33.13 13.75
N LEU A 21 13.83 34.05 14.24
CA LEU A 21 12.42 33.75 14.52
C LEU A 21 11.65 33.42 13.24
N LEU A 22 11.87 34.17 12.14
CA LEU A 22 11.21 33.91 10.88
C LEU A 22 11.59 32.55 10.32
N GLU A 23 12.88 32.19 10.37
CA GLU A 23 13.37 30.86 9.97
C GLU A 23 12.74 29.75 10.82
N LEU A 24 12.68 29.93 12.14
CA LEU A 24 12.04 28.99 13.05
C LEU A 24 10.56 28.78 12.74
N PHE A 25 9.81 29.87 12.53
CA PHE A 25 8.38 29.76 12.16
C PHE A 25 8.19 29.11 10.80
N THR A 26 9.05 29.39 9.84
CA THR A 26 9.02 28.75 8.52
C THR A 26 9.27 27.25 8.63
N ALA A 27 10.30 26.85 9.39
CA ALA A 27 10.63 25.46 9.64
C ALA A 27 9.48 24.72 10.37
N LEU A 28 8.89 25.38 11.38
CA LEU A 28 7.76 24.82 12.12
C LEU A 28 6.51 24.67 11.26
N GLY A 29 6.26 25.66 10.39
CA GLY A 29 5.17 25.61 9.42
C GLY A 29 5.32 24.46 8.42
N LEU A 30 6.51 24.31 7.84
CA LEU A 30 6.82 23.19 6.94
C LEU A 30 6.69 21.83 7.66
N LEU A 31 7.19 21.73 8.88
CA LEU A 31 7.07 20.52 9.69
C LEU A 31 5.61 20.17 9.97
N SER A 32 4.78 21.17 10.28
CA SER A 32 3.35 20.97 10.54
C SER A 32 2.61 20.50 9.29
N ILE A 33 2.93 21.04 8.12
CA ILE A 33 2.37 20.59 6.83
C ILE A 33 2.78 19.13 6.58
N TRP A 34 4.02 18.78 6.84
CA TRP A 34 4.55 17.44 6.66
C TRP A 34 3.87 16.42 7.57
N ILE A 35 3.72 16.76 8.86
CA ILE A 35 3.01 15.92 9.83
C ILE A 35 1.54 15.76 9.41
N GLY A 36 0.89 16.84 8.99
CA GLY A 36 -0.48 16.79 8.47
C GLY A 36 -0.60 15.87 7.27
N TRP A 37 0.28 16.01 6.29
CA TRP A 37 0.29 15.11 5.14
C TRP A 37 0.50 13.65 5.55
N PHE A 38 1.44 13.39 6.46
CA PHE A 38 1.75 12.03 6.93
C PHE A 38 0.57 11.38 7.67
N ALA A 39 -0.24 12.19 8.36
CA ALA A 39 -1.43 11.71 9.07
C ALA A 39 -2.63 11.49 8.14
N PHE A 40 -2.83 12.36 7.13
CA PHE A 40 -4.03 12.36 6.30
C PHE A 40 -3.87 11.71 4.93
N ALA A 41 -2.64 11.54 4.44
CA ALA A 41 -2.38 10.82 3.20
C ALA A 41 -2.94 9.39 3.28
N ARG A 42 -3.51 8.91 2.18
CA ARG A 42 -4.09 7.56 2.09
C ARG A 42 -3.26 6.73 1.12
N ILE A 43 -2.64 5.68 1.63
CA ILE A 43 -1.90 4.72 0.81
C ILE A 43 -2.81 3.52 0.60
N PRO A 44 -3.15 3.18 -0.67
CA PRO A 44 -3.89 1.97 -0.96
C PRO A 44 -3.00 0.75 -0.69
N LEU A 45 -3.43 -0.12 0.19
CA LEU A 45 -2.83 -1.43 0.36
C LEU A 45 -3.52 -2.39 -0.61
N SER A 46 -2.73 -3.17 -1.34
CA SER A 46 -3.21 -4.16 -2.28
C SER A 46 -2.68 -5.54 -1.95
N GLU A 47 -3.52 -6.54 -2.14
CA GLU A 47 -3.16 -7.95 -2.04
C GLU A 47 -3.15 -8.57 -3.43
N THR A 48 -2.11 -9.36 -3.72
CA THR A 48 -1.94 -10.00 -5.02
C THR A 48 -2.19 -11.49 -4.91
N GLY A 49 -3.04 -12.02 -5.77
CA GLY A 49 -3.35 -13.44 -5.89
C GLY A 49 -3.14 -13.95 -7.30
N GLN A 50 -3.16 -15.26 -7.47
CA GLN A 50 -3.07 -15.91 -8.77
C GLN A 50 -4.44 -16.40 -9.25
N ILE A 51 -4.71 -16.27 -10.55
CA ILE A 51 -5.91 -16.81 -11.17
C ILE A 51 -5.78 -18.34 -11.20
N SER A 52 -6.71 -19.06 -10.57
CA SER A 52 -6.76 -20.51 -10.59
C SER A 52 -7.71 -21.06 -11.64
N GLN A 53 -8.84 -20.39 -11.85
CA GLN A 53 -9.85 -20.76 -12.86
C GLN A 53 -10.54 -19.52 -13.39
N SER A 54 -10.86 -19.54 -14.68
CA SER A 54 -11.66 -18.53 -15.35
C SER A 54 -12.82 -19.19 -16.07
N GLN A 55 -14.04 -18.77 -15.77
CA GLN A 55 -15.27 -19.23 -16.41
C GLN A 55 -16.10 -18.01 -16.83
N ALA A 56 -16.09 -17.70 -18.09
CA ALA A 56 -16.81 -16.57 -18.66
C ALA A 56 -16.60 -15.27 -17.87
N THR A 57 -17.58 -14.85 -17.08
CA THR A 57 -17.53 -13.62 -16.27
C THR A 57 -17.03 -13.82 -14.85
N THR A 58 -16.89 -15.09 -14.41
CA THR A 58 -16.43 -15.42 -13.06
C THR A 58 -14.99 -15.88 -13.06
N VAL A 59 -14.15 -15.26 -12.27
CA VAL A 59 -12.75 -15.61 -12.10
C VAL A 59 -12.53 -16.07 -10.68
N SER A 60 -11.96 -17.24 -10.49
CA SER A 60 -11.52 -17.74 -9.18
C SER A 60 -10.04 -17.50 -9.05
N SER A 61 -9.64 -16.89 -7.94
CA SER A 61 -8.24 -16.62 -7.63
C SER A 61 -7.89 -17.10 -6.23
N GLU A 62 -6.62 -17.42 -6.03
CA GLU A 62 -6.09 -17.89 -4.76
C GLU A 62 -5.17 -16.83 -4.17
N PHE A 63 -5.43 -16.46 -2.91
CA PHE A 63 -4.65 -15.50 -2.15
C PHE A 63 -3.94 -16.20 -0.99
N PRO A 64 -2.85 -15.61 -0.45
CA PRO A 64 -2.22 -16.11 0.75
C PRO A 64 -3.15 -15.97 1.96
N LEU A 65 -2.96 -16.83 2.96
CA LEU A 65 -3.82 -16.88 4.16
C LEU A 65 -3.79 -15.55 4.94
N GLU A 66 -2.67 -14.82 4.87
CA GLU A 66 -2.52 -13.53 5.55
C GLU A 66 -3.49 -12.46 5.02
N ALA A 67 -4.03 -12.65 3.82
CA ALA A 67 -5.06 -11.78 3.25
C ALA A 67 -6.46 -12.02 3.85
N GLN A 68 -6.63 -13.09 4.64
CA GLN A 68 -7.88 -13.39 5.32
C GLN A 68 -8.29 -12.24 6.25
N GLY A 69 -9.54 -11.82 6.17
CA GLY A 69 -10.08 -10.69 6.93
C GLY A 69 -9.82 -9.31 6.31
N ARG A 70 -8.82 -9.17 5.42
CA ARG A 70 -8.57 -7.94 4.65
C ARG A 70 -9.37 -7.90 3.36
N ILE A 71 -9.57 -9.05 2.72
CA ILE A 71 -10.39 -9.17 1.51
C ILE A 71 -11.86 -9.30 1.92
N LYS A 72 -12.69 -8.40 1.39
CA LYS A 72 -14.13 -8.36 1.66
C LYS A 72 -14.91 -8.33 0.34
N ARG A 73 -16.14 -8.83 0.39
CA ARG A 73 -17.08 -8.71 -0.73
C ARG A 73 -17.31 -7.24 -1.10
N GLY A 74 -17.34 -6.96 -2.41
CA GLY A 74 -17.56 -5.62 -2.96
C GLY A 74 -16.28 -4.81 -3.21
N GLN A 75 -15.10 -5.31 -2.81
CA GLN A 75 -13.84 -4.63 -3.11
C GLN A 75 -13.51 -4.69 -4.60
N LYS A 76 -12.90 -3.60 -5.09
CA LYS A 76 -12.41 -3.51 -6.46
C LYS A 76 -11.15 -4.36 -6.63
N ALA A 77 -11.03 -4.98 -7.78
CA ALA A 77 -9.90 -5.78 -8.18
C ALA A 77 -9.49 -5.47 -9.61
N LEU A 78 -8.22 -5.60 -9.90
CA LEU A 78 -7.62 -5.49 -11.22
C LEU A 78 -7.02 -6.84 -11.61
N LEU A 79 -7.49 -7.40 -12.73
CA LEU A 79 -6.93 -8.61 -13.30
C LEU A 79 -5.88 -8.24 -14.35
N GLN A 80 -4.68 -8.74 -14.17
CA GLN A 80 -3.60 -8.67 -15.15
C GLN A 80 -3.42 -10.05 -15.75
N LEU A 81 -3.82 -10.18 -17.02
CA LEU A 81 -3.75 -11.42 -17.76
C LEU A 81 -2.31 -11.69 -18.21
N ALA A 82 -1.88 -12.95 -18.17
CA ALA A 82 -0.55 -13.35 -18.63
C ALA A 82 -0.53 -13.65 -20.15
N GLY A 83 0.65 -13.52 -20.77
CA GLY A 83 0.90 -13.83 -22.17
C GLY A 83 0.34 -12.81 -23.16
N GLU A 84 0.24 -13.22 -24.43
CA GLU A 84 -0.25 -12.35 -25.52
C GLU A 84 -1.68 -11.82 -25.29
N ALA A 85 -2.50 -12.58 -24.56
CA ALA A 85 -3.83 -12.16 -24.17
C ALA A 85 -3.79 -10.93 -23.28
N GLY A 86 -2.85 -10.88 -22.34
CA GLY A 86 -2.68 -9.75 -21.42
C GLY A 86 -2.14 -8.51 -22.10
N SER A 87 -1.17 -8.66 -23.00
CA SER A 87 -0.58 -7.52 -23.73
C SER A 87 -1.57 -6.80 -24.63
N LYS A 88 -2.56 -7.52 -25.19
CA LYS A 88 -3.59 -6.96 -26.06
C LYS A 88 -4.83 -6.46 -25.31
N ALA A 89 -5.15 -7.09 -24.19
CA ALA A 89 -6.39 -6.80 -23.44
C ALA A 89 -6.23 -5.66 -22.43
N GLY A 90 -5.02 -5.43 -21.92
CA GLY A 90 -4.80 -4.53 -20.79
C GLY A 90 -5.40 -5.06 -19.49
N PRO A 91 -5.38 -4.24 -18.41
CA PRO A 91 -5.97 -4.62 -17.14
C PRO A 91 -7.51 -4.70 -17.25
N VAL A 92 -8.09 -5.73 -16.64
CA VAL A 92 -9.54 -5.96 -16.59
C VAL A 92 -10.05 -5.63 -15.19
N GLU A 93 -11.05 -4.77 -15.12
CA GLU A 93 -11.70 -4.47 -13.85
C GLU A 93 -12.58 -5.63 -13.37
N ALA A 94 -12.55 -5.87 -12.07
CA ALA A 94 -13.36 -6.89 -11.43
C ALA A 94 -13.82 -6.45 -10.03
N VAL A 95 -14.81 -7.15 -9.50
CA VAL A 95 -15.31 -6.95 -8.14
C VAL A 95 -15.34 -8.28 -7.41
N VAL A 96 -14.94 -8.28 -6.14
CA VAL A 96 -15.02 -9.44 -5.27
C VAL A 96 -16.49 -9.78 -4.97
N THR A 97 -16.93 -10.96 -5.39
CA THR A 97 -18.31 -11.44 -5.17
C THR A 97 -18.43 -12.37 -3.98
N GLU A 98 -17.44 -13.23 -3.77
CA GLU A 98 -17.46 -14.24 -2.71
C GLU A 98 -16.05 -14.49 -2.19
N VAL A 99 -15.90 -14.55 -0.87
CA VAL A 99 -14.67 -14.98 -0.20
C VAL A 99 -14.98 -16.28 0.51
N ARG A 100 -14.26 -17.34 0.19
CA ARG A 100 -14.48 -18.68 0.80
C ARG A 100 -13.53 -18.94 1.96
N ALA A 101 -13.83 -19.95 2.74
CA ALA A 101 -12.92 -20.41 3.77
C ALA A 101 -11.60 -20.93 3.15
N PRO A 102 -10.47 -20.81 3.85
CA PRO A 102 -9.19 -21.30 3.38
C PRO A 102 -9.24 -22.78 3.03
N ASN A 103 -8.56 -23.16 1.96
CA ASN A 103 -8.43 -24.56 1.57
C ASN A 103 -7.38 -25.28 2.44
N LYS A 104 -7.29 -26.61 2.31
CA LYS A 104 -6.31 -27.43 3.04
C LYS A 104 -4.84 -27.05 2.75
N ALA A 105 -4.59 -26.35 1.66
CA ALA A 105 -3.26 -25.86 1.26
C ALA A 105 -2.94 -24.47 1.85
N GLY A 106 -3.75 -23.93 2.76
CA GLY A 106 -3.54 -22.61 3.37
C GLY A 106 -3.75 -21.45 2.41
N LYS A 107 -4.51 -21.65 1.33
CA LYS A 107 -4.83 -20.59 0.39
C LYS A 107 -6.28 -20.16 0.54
N LEU A 108 -6.53 -18.87 0.34
CA LEU A 108 -7.85 -18.25 0.42
C LEU A 108 -8.46 -18.15 -0.99
N PRO A 109 -9.46 -19.00 -1.33
CA PRO A 109 -10.13 -18.90 -2.62
C PRO A 109 -11.13 -17.73 -2.64
N VAL A 110 -10.98 -16.86 -3.62
CA VAL A 110 -11.83 -15.67 -3.82
C VAL A 110 -12.44 -15.73 -5.22
N LYS A 111 -13.75 -15.50 -5.30
CA LYS A 111 -14.45 -15.36 -6.58
C LYS A 111 -14.62 -13.88 -6.91
N LEU A 112 -14.35 -13.58 -8.16
CA LEU A 112 -14.45 -12.23 -8.72
C LEU A 112 -15.40 -12.26 -9.91
N PHE A 113 -16.13 -11.18 -10.06
CA PHE A 113 -16.90 -10.88 -11.27
C PHE A 113 -16.10 -9.90 -12.12
N ALA A 114 -15.69 -10.32 -13.30
CA ALA A 114 -14.87 -9.52 -14.21
C ALA A 114 -15.74 -8.80 -15.23
N PHE A 115 -15.46 -7.51 -15.43
CA PHE A 115 -16.15 -6.65 -16.40
C PHE A 115 -15.39 -6.70 -17.74
N TRP A 116 -15.69 -7.70 -18.58
CA TRP A 116 -15.05 -7.85 -19.88
C TRP A 116 -15.55 -6.80 -20.87
N ASN A 117 -14.63 -6.07 -21.48
CA ASN A 117 -14.96 -5.20 -22.61
C ASN A 117 -15.17 -6.05 -23.89
N ARG A 118 -15.80 -5.49 -24.94
CA ARG A 118 -16.08 -6.21 -26.20
C ARG A 118 -14.85 -6.87 -26.81
N SER A 119 -13.70 -6.19 -26.79
CA SER A 119 -12.42 -6.72 -27.27
C SER A 119 -11.87 -7.87 -26.42
N GLN A 120 -12.25 -7.92 -25.16
CA GLN A 120 -11.80 -8.90 -24.17
C GLN A 120 -12.75 -10.10 -24.04
N ALA A 121 -13.99 -9.99 -24.55
CA ALA A 121 -15.04 -11.01 -24.41
C ALA A 121 -14.65 -12.37 -25.03
N LEU A 122 -13.81 -12.37 -26.05
CA LEU A 122 -13.27 -13.60 -26.65
C LEU A 122 -12.29 -14.32 -25.71
N LEU A 123 -11.60 -13.58 -24.85
CA LEU A 123 -10.66 -14.12 -23.88
C LEU A 123 -11.39 -14.76 -22.70
N ALA A 124 -12.58 -14.25 -22.35
CA ALA A 124 -13.42 -14.80 -21.29
C ALA A 124 -13.82 -16.27 -21.52
N LYS A 125 -13.81 -16.74 -22.78
CA LYS A 125 -14.11 -18.12 -23.14
C LYS A 125 -12.90 -19.08 -23.04
N LYS A 126 -11.68 -18.55 -22.90
CA LYS A 126 -10.45 -19.34 -22.75
C LYS A 126 -10.05 -19.42 -21.29
N THR A 127 -9.37 -20.50 -20.90
CA THR A 127 -8.71 -20.57 -19.60
C THR A 127 -7.61 -19.53 -19.56
N VAL A 128 -7.77 -18.53 -18.72
CA VAL A 128 -6.86 -17.39 -18.62
C VAL A 128 -6.04 -17.54 -17.36
N THR A 129 -4.74 -17.37 -17.48
CA THR A 129 -3.82 -17.29 -16.34
C THR A 129 -3.41 -15.84 -16.14
N GLY A 130 -3.04 -15.50 -14.91
CA GLY A 130 -2.61 -14.14 -14.60
C GLY A 130 -2.61 -13.86 -13.11
N GLN A 131 -2.49 -12.58 -12.78
CA GLN A 131 -2.50 -12.09 -11.42
C GLN A 131 -3.74 -11.23 -11.17
N VAL A 132 -4.21 -11.26 -9.94
CA VAL A 132 -5.31 -10.41 -9.47
C VAL A 132 -4.77 -9.54 -8.34
N THR A 133 -4.96 -8.25 -8.47
CA THR A 133 -4.65 -7.28 -7.41
C THR A 133 -5.95 -6.74 -6.85
N ILE A 134 -6.19 -6.93 -5.55
CA ILE A 134 -7.37 -6.42 -4.84
C ILE A 134 -6.96 -5.25 -3.98
N GLU A 135 -7.65 -4.11 -4.09
CA GLU A 135 -7.51 -3.00 -3.16
C GLU A 135 -8.20 -3.34 -1.84
N THR A 136 -7.43 -3.55 -0.78
CA THR A 136 -7.96 -4.06 0.48
C THR A 136 -8.29 -2.95 1.48
N GLU A 137 -7.37 -2.02 1.70
CA GLU A 137 -7.50 -1.00 2.74
C GLU A 137 -6.74 0.28 2.33
N HIS A 138 -7.26 1.43 2.74
CA HIS A 138 -6.55 2.70 2.69
C HIS A 138 -6.02 3.02 4.08
N VAL A 139 -4.72 3.05 4.24
CA VAL A 139 -4.08 3.38 5.52
C VAL A 139 -3.26 4.65 5.40
N SER A 140 -3.19 5.43 6.49
CA SER A 140 -2.25 6.54 6.54
C SER A 140 -0.81 6.02 6.73
N PRO A 141 0.20 6.74 6.22
CA PRO A 141 1.61 6.40 6.45
C PRO A 141 1.93 6.23 7.94
N LEU A 142 1.36 7.07 8.79
CA LEU A 142 1.50 6.99 10.25
C LEU A 142 1.01 5.64 10.80
N THR A 143 -0.17 5.19 10.38
CA THR A 143 -0.74 3.90 10.81
C THR A 143 0.12 2.73 10.34
N PHE A 144 0.68 2.84 9.13
CA PHE A 144 1.56 1.82 8.58
C PHE A 144 2.84 1.67 9.40
N VAL A 145 3.48 2.79 9.78
CA VAL A 145 4.69 2.79 10.61
C VAL A 145 4.41 2.23 12.01
N ILE A 146 3.31 2.63 12.65
CA ILE A 146 2.93 2.13 13.98
C ILE A 146 2.69 0.62 13.96
N ARG A 147 1.97 0.11 12.96
CA ARG A 147 1.74 -1.34 12.79
C ARG A 147 3.05 -2.11 12.55
N GLY A 148 3.96 -1.53 11.77
CA GLY A 148 5.29 -2.11 11.51
C GLY A 148 6.13 -2.19 12.78
N ALA A 149 6.20 -1.12 13.56
CA ALA A 149 6.95 -1.07 14.81
C ALA A 149 6.38 -2.05 15.87
N ALA A 150 5.06 -2.16 15.98
CA ALA A 150 4.42 -3.10 16.89
C ALA A 150 4.75 -4.57 16.55
N LYS A 151 4.86 -4.91 15.25
CA LYS A 151 5.20 -6.26 14.82
C LYS A 151 6.66 -6.64 15.11
N THR A 152 7.57 -5.68 15.00
CA THR A 152 9.00 -5.90 15.28
C THR A 152 9.28 -6.04 16.79
N GLY A 153 8.48 -5.38 17.65
CA GLY A 153 8.62 -5.46 19.10
C GLY A 153 8.21 -6.80 19.72
N THR A 154 7.39 -7.60 19.01
CA THR A 154 6.90 -8.89 19.54
C THR A 154 7.87 -10.05 19.22
N ASP A 155 8.76 -9.87 18.24
CA ASP A 155 9.69 -10.93 17.79
C ASP A 155 11.03 -10.93 18.58
N SER A 156 11.27 -9.92 19.44
CA SER A 156 12.44 -9.84 20.28
C SER A 156 12.28 -10.58 21.64
N GLY A 157 11.44 -11.61 21.68
CA GLY A 157 11.33 -12.53 22.81
C GLY A 157 12.64 -13.25 23.03
N PHE A 158 13.50 -12.64 23.85
CA PHE A 158 14.69 -13.25 24.44
C PHE A 158 14.29 -14.62 25.03
N LYS A 159 14.67 -15.70 24.35
CA LYS A 159 14.54 -17.06 24.85
C LYS A 159 15.73 -17.30 25.77
N PRO A 160 15.56 -17.37 27.09
CA PRO A 160 16.67 -17.76 27.97
C PRO A 160 16.97 -19.22 27.66
N ASN A 161 18.21 -19.47 27.26
CA ASN A 161 18.73 -20.82 27.07
C ASN A 161 18.92 -21.46 28.46
N PRO A 162 18.51 -22.74 28.67
CA PRO A 162 18.66 -23.45 29.94
C PRO A 162 20.12 -23.75 30.27
#